data_1e07afc9a04eb6c828876f4a428bb37a
#
_entry.id   1e07afc9a04eb6c828876f4a428bb37a
#
_cell.length_a   1.000
_cell.length_b   1.000
_cell.length_c   1.000
_cell.angle_alpha   90.00
_cell.angle_beta   90.00
_cell.angle_gamma   90.00
#
_symmetry.space_group_name_H-M   'P 1'
#
loop_
_entity.id
_entity.type
_entity.pdbx_description
1 polymer ?
#
loop_
_entity_poly.entity_id
_entity_poly.type
_entity_poly.pdbx_seq_one_letter_code
_entity_poly.pdbx_strand_id
1 'polypeptide(L)'
;MAKYAIGDIQGCYTKFTELLSKINFNPSKDTLYLVGDLVNRGPQSLQVLQWVYDNQDSINLVLGNHDIFLLGRYSKVVALNPEETIGEILNSPNATKLIDYLRNCPLIFEDDKHIMVHAGIYPKINFHTLSNLNNNISTCLKSKHYARFIEKIYGNKPNVWNENLSLIKQMRFVVNTTTRMRFLDTTTFALDYKYKGEVDNHPQNLIPWFKIPKDSSVNKKIIFGHWAALGFYQDDNFVALDTGCVWGRKLTAFNLDTSEVIQVIA
;
A
#
# COMPACT_ATOMS: atom_id res chain seq x y z
N MET A 1 -14.16 17.76 -11.46
CA MET A 1 -13.87 16.74 -10.42
C MET A 1 -12.71 15.91 -10.94
N ALA A 2 -11.52 16.14 -10.41
CA ALA A 2 -10.33 15.41 -10.84
C ALA A 2 -10.04 14.25 -9.87
N LYS A 3 -9.41 13.18 -10.39
CA LYS A 3 -9.02 12.01 -9.61
C LYS A 3 -7.52 11.82 -9.71
N TYR A 4 -6.81 11.86 -8.59
CA TYR A 4 -5.37 11.69 -8.56
C TYR A 4 -4.96 10.50 -7.69
N ALA A 5 -4.14 9.60 -8.23
CA ALA A 5 -3.46 8.60 -7.43
C ALA A 5 -2.08 9.13 -7.00
N ILE A 6 -1.72 8.96 -5.73
CA ILE A 6 -0.44 9.44 -5.17
C ILE A 6 0.33 8.25 -4.59
N GLY A 7 1.64 8.20 -4.89
CA GLY A 7 2.57 7.20 -4.38
C GLY A 7 2.89 7.34 -2.89
N ASP A 8 3.77 6.49 -2.41
CA ASP A 8 4.19 6.39 -1.01
C ASP A 8 4.66 7.73 -0.43
N ILE A 9 3.96 8.21 0.59
CA ILE A 9 4.24 9.52 1.23
C ILE A 9 5.27 9.35 2.34
N GLN A 10 5.16 8.31 3.14
CA GLN A 10 6.10 7.91 4.20
C GLN A 10 6.57 9.10 5.07
N GLY A 11 5.63 9.90 5.59
CA GLY A 11 5.93 11.03 6.47
C GLY A 11 6.58 12.25 5.79
N CYS A 12 6.58 12.35 4.46
CA CYS A 12 7.07 13.51 3.69
C CYS A 12 5.98 14.57 3.54
N TYR A 13 5.43 15.08 4.64
CA TYR A 13 4.28 15.99 4.65
C TYR A 13 4.50 17.27 3.84
N THR A 14 5.68 17.90 3.98
CA THR A 14 6.01 19.11 3.22
C THR A 14 5.93 18.88 1.71
N LYS A 15 6.45 17.73 1.23
CA LYS A 15 6.38 17.38 -0.20
C LYS A 15 4.98 16.99 -0.63
N PHE A 16 4.24 16.37 0.25
CA PHE A 16 2.84 16.05 0.00
C PHE A 16 2.00 17.33 -0.20
N THR A 17 2.13 18.31 0.68
CA THR A 17 1.43 19.60 0.54
C THR A 17 1.88 20.39 -0.70
N GLU A 18 3.18 20.35 -1.04
CA GLU A 18 3.71 20.93 -2.27
C GLU A 18 3.06 20.28 -3.52
N LEU A 19 2.94 18.94 -3.53
CA LEU A 19 2.29 18.21 -4.61
C LEU A 19 0.80 18.54 -4.73
N LEU A 20 0.09 18.59 -3.61
CA LEU A 20 -1.33 18.99 -3.56
C LEU A 20 -1.55 20.40 -4.12
N SER A 21 -0.67 21.33 -3.77
CA SER A 21 -0.68 22.69 -4.31
C SER A 21 -0.43 22.71 -5.81
N LYS A 22 0.53 21.90 -6.29
CA LYS A 22 0.89 21.82 -7.71
C LYS A 22 -0.23 21.28 -8.58
N ILE A 23 -1.01 20.32 -8.07
CA ILE A 23 -2.20 19.77 -8.77
C ILE A 23 -3.46 20.61 -8.52
N ASN A 24 -3.39 21.70 -7.75
CA ASN A 24 -4.52 22.53 -7.32
C ASN A 24 -5.65 21.70 -6.69
N PHE A 25 -5.30 20.72 -5.84
CA PHE A 25 -6.25 19.81 -5.22
C PHE A 25 -7.27 20.55 -4.35
N ASN A 26 -8.54 20.26 -4.58
CA ASN A 26 -9.64 20.83 -3.79
C ASN A 26 -10.49 19.66 -3.21
N PRO A 27 -10.42 19.41 -1.87
CA PRO A 27 -11.10 18.27 -1.25
C PRO A 27 -12.63 18.31 -1.36
N SER A 28 -13.22 19.48 -1.66
CA SER A 28 -14.68 19.58 -1.89
C SER A 28 -15.12 19.21 -3.30
N LYS A 29 -14.18 18.95 -4.22
CA LYS A 29 -14.46 18.67 -5.65
C LYS A 29 -13.71 17.47 -6.19
N ASP A 30 -12.48 17.21 -5.69
CA ASP A 30 -11.58 16.23 -6.24
C ASP A 30 -11.43 15.04 -5.30
N THR A 31 -10.89 13.93 -5.81
CA THR A 31 -10.67 12.72 -5.02
C THR A 31 -9.22 12.28 -5.11
N LEU A 32 -8.60 11.99 -3.97
CA LEU A 32 -7.30 11.34 -3.88
C LEU A 32 -7.44 9.83 -3.74
N TYR A 33 -6.55 9.11 -4.39
CA TYR A 33 -6.33 7.67 -4.30
C TYR A 33 -4.91 7.45 -3.76
N LEU A 34 -4.79 7.10 -2.48
CA LEU A 34 -3.50 6.93 -1.83
C LEU A 34 -3.13 5.45 -1.79
N VAL A 35 -1.99 5.11 -2.37
CA VAL A 35 -1.56 3.70 -2.50
C VAL A 35 -1.01 3.09 -1.21
N GLY A 36 -1.15 3.78 -0.07
CA GLY A 36 -0.65 3.33 1.24
C GLY A 36 0.72 3.88 1.60
N ASP A 37 1.28 3.37 2.69
CA ASP A 37 2.53 3.84 3.28
C ASP A 37 2.52 5.36 3.52
N LEU A 38 1.52 5.81 4.27
CA LEU A 38 1.41 7.21 4.67
C LEU A 38 2.50 7.62 5.65
N VAL A 39 2.92 6.69 6.50
CA VAL A 39 3.70 6.92 7.71
C VAL A 39 5.04 6.20 7.71
N ASN A 40 5.85 6.53 8.71
CA ASN A 40 7.17 5.96 8.96
C ASN A 40 8.25 6.46 7.99
N ARG A 41 9.53 6.26 8.32
CA ARG A 41 10.72 6.70 7.58
C ARG A 41 10.93 8.22 7.59
N GLY A 42 10.03 8.98 7.02
CA GLY A 42 10.08 10.44 7.03
C GLY A 42 9.68 11.05 8.38
N PRO A 43 10.01 12.32 8.59
CA PRO A 43 9.93 12.95 9.93
C PRO A 43 8.51 13.43 10.31
N GLN A 44 7.57 13.51 9.39
CA GLN A 44 6.29 14.20 9.60
C GLN A 44 5.09 13.23 9.45
N SER A 45 5.23 12.02 10.02
CA SER A 45 4.21 10.96 9.89
C SER A 45 2.86 11.34 10.52
N LEU A 46 2.88 12.04 11.67
CA LEU A 46 1.67 12.50 12.33
C LEU A 46 0.93 13.54 11.46
N GLN A 47 1.65 14.49 10.87
CA GLN A 47 1.06 15.53 10.03
C GLN A 47 0.40 14.93 8.78
N VAL A 48 1.04 13.96 8.13
CA VAL A 48 0.45 13.25 6.97
C VAL A 48 -0.84 12.55 7.39
N LEU A 49 -0.78 11.74 8.43
CA LEU A 49 -1.93 10.93 8.85
C LEU A 49 -3.09 11.81 9.36
N GLN A 50 -2.79 12.89 10.08
CA GLN A 50 -3.80 13.83 10.54
C GLN A 50 -4.48 14.53 9.36
N TRP A 51 -3.70 15.01 8.37
CA TRP A 51 -4.25 15.65 7.17
C TRP A 51 -5.16 14.71 6.40
N VAL A 52 -4.73 13.46 6.22
CA VAL A 52 -5.53 12.42 5.54
C VAL A 52 -6.83 12.14 6.31
N TYR A 53 -6.76 12.02 7.63
CA TYR A 53 -7.94 11.85 8.48
C TYR A 53 -8.93 13.03 8.37
N ASP A 54 -8.42 14.28 8.40
CA ASP A 54 -9.25 15.46 8.35
C ASP A 54 -9.95 15.66 6.99
N ASN A 55 -9.40 15.05 5.92
CA ASN A 55 -9.95 15.11 4.56
C ASN A 55 -10.48 13.75 4.07
N GLN A 56 -10.79 12.81 4.97
CA GLN A 56 -11.12 11.41 4.64
C GLN A 56 -12.27 11.23 3.65
N ASP A 57 -13.23 12.16 3.62
CA ASP A 57 -14.39 12.11 2.71
C ASP A 57 -14.02 12.27 1.23
N SER A 58 -12.83 12.81 0.94
CA SER A 58 -12.29 12.98 -0.40
C SER A 58 -11.16 12.00 -0.74
N ILE A 59 -10.95 10.97 0.10
CA ILE A 59 -9.80 10.09 0.00
C ILE A 59 -10.22 8.62 -0.05
N ASN A 60 -9.70 7.90 -1.03
CA ASN A 60 -9.65 6.44 -1.09
C ASN A 60 -8.23 6.00 -0.71
N LEU A 61 -8.08 5.31 0.40
CA LEU A 61 -6.80 4.83 0.91
C LEU A 61 -6.77 3.30 0.96
N VAL A 62 -5.68 2.69 0.49
CA VAL A 62 -5.35 1.30 0.80
C VAL A 62 -4.21 1.24 1.79
N LEU A 63 -4.17 0.19 2.63
CA LEU A 63 -3.12 0.04 3.62
C LEU A 63 -1.81 -0.47 3.00
N GLY A 64 -0.72 0.22 3.30
CA GLY A 64 0.63 -0.23 3.03
C GLY A 64 1.26 -1.01 4.19
N ASN A 65 2.48 -1.53 4.00
CA ASN A 65 3.15 -2.30 5.03
C ASN A 65 3.57 -1.43 6.23
N HIS A 66 3.86 -0.15 6.03
CA HIS A 66 4.16 0.77 7.12
C HIS A 66 2.90 1.17 7.90
N ASP A 67 1.74 1.22 7.27
CA ASP A 67 0.46 1.43 7.96
C ASP A 67 0.09 0.20 8.80
N ILE A 68 0.25 -1.02 8.27
CA ILE A 68 0.10 -2.28 9.05
C ILE A 68 1.11 -2.35 10.20
N PHE A 69 2.34 -1.89 9.97
CA PHE A 69 3.36 -1.80 11.03
C PHE A 69 2.90 -0.86 12.15
N LEU A 70 2.37 0.33 11.84
CA LEU A 70 1.82 1.25 12.83
C LEU A 70 0.69 0.60 13.65
N LEU A 71 -0.25 -0.10 13.00
CA LEU A 71 -1.30 -0.84 13.70
C LEU A 71 -0.73 -1.90 14.65
N GLY A 72 0.32 -2.61 14.22
CA GLY A 72 1.04 -3.61 15.03
C GLY A 72 1.76 -2.98 16.23
N ARG A 73 2.36 -1.81 16.06
CA ARG A 73 3.03 -1.05 17.14
C ARG A 73 2.02 -0.52 18.14
N TYR A 74 0.94 0.11 17.69
CA TYR A 74 -0.11 0.62 18.57
C TYR A 74 -0.74 -0.50 19.42
N SER A 75 -1.00 -1.66 18.82
CA SER A 75 -1.55 -2.83 19.52
C SER A 75 -0.50 -3.62 20.32
N LYS A 76 0.76 -3.18 20.38
CA LYS A 76 1.86 -3.82 21.12
C LYS A 76 2.21 -5.24 20.65
N VAL A 77 1.79 -5.59 19.42
CA VAL A 77 2.08 -6.88 18.79
C VAL A 77 3.49 -6.91 18.17
N VAL A 78 3.91 -5.78 17.63
CA VAL A 78 5.23 -5.63 16.99
C VAL A 78 6.18 -4.94 17.95
N ALA A 79 7.41 -5.48 18.06
CA ALA A 79 8.45 -4.92 18.91
C ALA A 79 8.91 -3.54 18.44
N LEU A 80 9.44 -2.74 19.37
CA LEU A 80 10.06 -1.44 19.08
C LEU A 80 11.17 -1.61 18.05
N ASN A 81 11.16 -0.74 17.02
CA ASN A 81 12.25 -0.58 16.10
C ASN A 81 12.88 0.80 16.33
N PRO A 82 14.18 0.88 16.68
CA PRO A 82 14.85 2.17 16.92
C PRO A 82 14.80 3.15 15.73
N GLU A 83 14.64 2.64 14.51
CA GLU A 83 14.58 3.44 13.29
C GLU A 83 13.15 3.91 12.94
N GLU A 84 12.13 3.58 13.75
CA GLU A 84 10.76 4.01 13.48
C GLU A 84 10.56 5.51 13.76
N THR A 85 9.78 6.18 12.90
CA THR A 85 9.45 7.61 13.03
C THR A 85 7.96 7.85 13.30
N ILE A 86 7.29 6.88 13.93
CA ILE A 86 5.86 6.92 14.24
C ILE A 86 5.55 7.29 15.70
N GLY A 87 6.59 7.61 16.48
CA GLY A 87 6.45 7.91 17.92
C GLY A 87 5.47 9.05 18.20
N GLU A 88 5.47 10.10 17.39
CA GLU A 88 4.53 11.22 17.53
C GLU A 88 3.07 10.77 17.37
N ILE A 89 2.78 9.84 16.44
CA ILE A 89 1.43 9.30 16.28
C ILE A 89 1.01 8.52 17.52
N LEU A 90 1.90 7.64 18.03
CA LEU A 90 1.61 6.77 19.19
C LEU A 90 1.36 7.58 20.47
N ASN A 91 1.99 8.76 20.61
CA ASN A 91 1.86 9.66 21.75
C ASN A 91 0.82 10.78 21.53
N SER A 92 0.21 10.86 20.35
CA SER A 92 -0.79 11.89 20.04
C SER A 92 -2.07 11.73 20.86
N PRO A 93 -2.70 12.81 21.31
CA PRO A 93 -4.06 12.77 21.87
C PRO A 93 -5.09 12.16 20.90
N ASN A 94 -4.82 12.25 19.59
CA ASN A 94 -5.67 11.71 18.53
C ASN A 94 -5.30 10.28 18.12
N ALA A 95 -4.31 9.64 18.75
CA ALA A 95 -3.81 8.31 18.34
C ALA A 95 -4.93 7.32 18.07
N THR A 96 -5.87 7.16 19.01
CA THR A 96 -6.98 6.20 18.85
C THR A 96 -7.82 6.48 17.61
N LYS A 97 -8.16 7.76 17.34
CA LYS A 97 -8.96 8.14 16.16
C LYS A 97 -8.22 7.83 14.85
N LEU A 98 -6.94 8.15 14.80
CA LEU A 98 -6.09 7.91 13.63
C LEU A 98 -5.91 6.41 13.35
N ILE A 99 -5.70 5.63 14.41
CA ILE A 99 -5.60 4.17 14.32
C ILE A 99 -6.94 3.55 13.88
N ASP A 100 -8.06 4.02 14.44
CA ASP A 100 -9.39 3.55 14.06
C ASP A 100 -9.71 3.89 12.59
N TYR A 101 -9.28 5.04 12.10
CA TYR A 101 -9.39 5.39 10.69
C TYR A 101 -8.61 4.39 9.81
N LEU A 102 -7.32 4.14 10.08
CA LEU A 102 -6.51 3.19 9.32
C LEU A 102 -7.11 1.78 9.33
N ARG A 103 -7.61 1.29 10.47
CA ARG A 103 -8.25 -0.03 10.58
C ARG A 103 -9.49 -0.17 9.70
N ASN A 104 -10.12 0.95 9.32
CA ASN A 104 -11.29 0.96 8.44
C ASN A 104 -10.91 0.97 6.95
N CYS A 105 -9.65 1.23 6.60
CA CYS A 105 -9.17 1.21 5.23
C CYS A 105 -8.93 -0.22 4.73
N PRO A 106 -9.22 -0.53 3.45
CA PRO A 106 -8.99 -1.86 2.88
C PRO A 106 -7.52 -2.06 2.46
N LEU A 107 -7.17 -3.30 2.09
CA LEU A 107 -5.91 -3.61 1.38
C LEU A 107 -6.04 -3.43 -0.13
N ILE A 108 -7.24 -3.58 -0.66
CA ILE A 108 -7.55 -3.45 -2.09
C ILE A 108 -8.78 -2.57 -2.21
N PHE A 109 -8.68 -1.54 -3.02
CA PHE A 109 -9.80 -0.70 -3.45
C PHE A 109 -10.05 -0.94 -4.93
N GLU A 110 -11.31 -0.95 -5.35
CA GLU A 110 -11.72 -1.19 -6.72
C GLU A 110 -12.82 -0.21 -7.13
N ASP A 111 -12.65 0.42 -8.29
CA ASP A 111 -13.70 1.16 -8.98
C ASP A 111 -13.97 0.55 -10.38
N ASP A 112 -14.72 1.24 -11.23
CA ASP A 112 -15.10 0.73 -12.56
C ASP A 112 -13.89 0.50 -13.49
N LYS A 113 -12.80 1.27 -13.34
CA LYS A 113 -11.64 1.28 -14.24
C LYS A 113 -10.35 0.81 -13.60
N HIS A 114 -10.24 0.93 -12.28
CA HIS A 114 -8.98 0.74 -11.56
C HIS A 114 -9.12 -0.22 -10.39
N ILE A 115 -8.02 -0.88 -10.10
CA ILE A 115 -7.78 -1.58 -8.85
C ILE A 115 -6.58 -0.91 -8.21
N MET A 116 -6.72 -0.43 -6.98
CA MET A 116 -5.61 0.11 -6.21
C MET A 116 -5.20 -0.87 -5.12
N VAL A 117 -3.91 -1.09 -5.00
CA VAL A 117 -3.28 -1.98 -4.02
C VAL A 117 -1.90 -1.41 -3.67
N HIS A 118 -1.41 -1.63 -2.44
CA HIS A 118 -0.11 -1.04 -2.09
C HIS A 118 1.07 -1.67 -2.84
N ALA A 119 1.21 -3.02 -2.84
CA ALA A 119 2.37 -3.66 -3.46
C ALA A 119 2.03 -4.47 -4.71
N GLY A 120 0.99 -5.32 -4.69
CA GLY A 120 0.61 -6.05 -5.88
C GLY A 120 -0.51 -7.07 -5.68
N ILE A 121 -0.93 -7.66 -6.79
CA ILE A 121 -1.92 -8.74 -6.85
C ILE A 121 -1.22 -10.04 -7.24
N TYR A 122 -1.32 -11.05 -6.39
CA TYR A 122 -0.65 -12.32 -6.66
C TYR A 122 -1.29 -13.04 -7.87
N PRO A 123 -0.51 -13.34 -8.92
CA PRO A 123 -1.07 -13.74 -10.22
C PRO A 123 -1.68 -15.14 -10.26
N LYS A 124 -1.48 -15.95 -9.21
CA LYS A 124 -2.01 -17.32 -9.11
C LYS A 124 -3.21 -17.43 -8.17
N ILE A 125 -3.77 -16.33 -7.69
CA ILE A 125 -5.04 -16.30 -6.96
C ILE A 125 -6.10 -15.72 -7.87
N ASN A 126 -7.22 -16.40 -8.02
CA ASN A 126 -8.40 -15.85 -8.69
C ASN A 126 -8.85 -14.57 -7.98
N PHE A 127 -9.16 -13.53 -8.75
CA PHE A 127 -9.49 -12.21 -8.21
C PHE A 127 -10.73 -12.22 -7.29
N HIS A 128 -11.72 -13.05 -7.58
CA HIS A 128 -12.88 -13.21 -6.70
C HIS A 128 -12.48 -13.76 -5.31
N THR A 129 -11.62 -14.78 -5.28
CA THR A 129 -11.06 -15.31 -4.02
C THR A 129 -10.27 -14.25 -3.26
N LEU A 130 -9.45 -13.47 -3.97
CA LEU A 130 -8.67 -12.38 -3.40
C LEU A 130 -9.59 -11.30 -2.78
N SER A 131 -10.64 -10.91 -3.50
CA SER A 131 -11.63 -9.92 -3.03
C SER A 131 -12.36 -10.41 -1.76
N ASN A 132 -12.77 -11.68 -1.72
CA ASN A 132 -13.39 -12.28 -0.53
C ASN A 132 -12.44 -12.28 0.67
N LEU A 133 -11.16 -12.61 0.46
CA LEU A 133 -10.15 -12.57 1.52
C LEU A 133 -9.87 -11.14 2.00
N ASN A 134 -9.84 -10.16 1.09
CA ASN A 134 -9.74 -8.75 1.44
C ASN A 134 -10.90 -8.30 2.35
N ASN A 135 -12.14 -8.71 2.03
CA ASN A 135 -13.31 -8.40 2.85
C ASN A 135 -13.22 -9.05 4.26
N ASN A 136 -12.75 -10.29 4.34
CA ASN A 136 -12.51 -10.97 5.61
C ASN A 136 -11.44 -10.26 6.45
N ILE A 137 -10.34 -9.83 5.83
CA ILE A 137 -9.27 -9.07 6.48
C ILE A 137 -9.81 -7.73 6.99
N SER A 138 -10.56 -6.99 6.18
CA SER A 138 -11.19 -5.73 6.56
C SER A 138 -12.14 -5.91 7.75
N THR A 139 -12.96 -6.97 7.76
CA THR A 139 -13.83 -7.31 8.87
C THR A 139 -13.05 -7.57 10.15
N CYS A 140 -11.94 -8.32 10.05
CA CYS A 140 -11.08 -8.60 11.21
C CYS A 140 -10.39 -7.33 11.74
N LEU A 141 -9.89 -6.46 10.86
CA LEU A 141 -9.26 -5.18 11.24
C LEU A 141 -10.25 -4.23 11.92
N LYS A 142 -11.50 -4.18 11.47
CA LYS A 142 -12.58 -3.37 12.07
C LYS A 142 -13.05 -3.90 13.43
N SER A 143 -12.82 -5.17 13.72
CA SER A 143 -13.31 -5.80 14.94
C SER A 143 -12.59 -5.31 16.20
N LYS A 144 -13.22 -5.47 17.37
CA LYS A 144 -12.58 -5.22 18.68
C LYS A 144 -11.39 -6.14 18.97
N HIS A 145 -11.23 -7.22 18.21
CA HIS A 145 -10.17 -8.20 18.36
C HIS A 145 -9.03 -8.02 17.35
N TYR A 146 -8.95 -6.86 16.68
CA TYR A 146 -7.96 -6.58 15.63
C TYR A 146 -6.50 -6.81 16.05
N ALA A 147 -6.15 -6.51 17.30
CA ALA A 147 -4.80 -6.74 17.83
C ALA A 147 -4.39 -8.21 17.73
N ARG A 148 -5.28 -9.13 18.14
CA ARG A 148 -5.06 -10.57 18.00
C ARG A 148 -5.02 -11.03 16.53
N PHE A 149 -5.77 -10.36 15.67
CA PHE A 149 -5.72 -10.63 14.24
C PHE A 149 -4.38 -10.20 13.65
N ILE A 150 -3.90 -8.98 13.97
CA ILE A 150 -2.58 -8.49 13.52
C ILE A 150 -1.47 -9.44 13.96
N GLU A 151 -1.47 -9.89 15.23
CA GLU A 151 -0.51 -10.89 15.72
C GLU A 151 -0.48 -12.15 14.82
N LYS A 152 -1.65 -12.62 14.39
CA LYS A 152 -1.76 -13.82 13.57
C LYS A 152 -1.36 -13.63 12.11
N ILE A 153 -1.51 -12.43 11.56
CA ILE A 153 -1.15 -12.14 10.16
C ILE A 153 0.30 -11.66 10.00
N TYR A 154 0.97 -11.29 11.08
CA TYR A 154 2.38 -10.88 11.03
C TYR A 154 3.28 -12.09 10.75
N GLY A 155 4.27 -11.92 9.85
CA GLY A 155 5.26 -12.95 9.51
C GLY A 155 5.33 -13.27 8.02
N ASN A 156 6.40 -13.97 7.62
CA ASN A 156 6.78 -14.19 6.22
C ASN A 156 6.27 -15.53 5.64
N LYS A 157 5.61 -16.35 6.44
CA LYS A 157 5.11 -17.68 6.01
C LYS A 157 3.60 -17.79 6.21
N PRO A 158 2.87 -18.38 5.26
CA PRO A 158 3.36 -18.98 4.01
C PRO A 158 3.85 -17.91 3.02
N ASN A 159 4.80 -18.28 2.17
CA ASN A 159 5.28 -17.46 1.06
C ASN A 159 4.92 -18.04 -0.32
N VAL A 160 4.17 -19.12 -0.35
CA VAL A 160 3.57 -19.74 -1.54
C VAL A 160 2.09 -19.90 -1.29
N TRP A 161 1.28 -19.58 -2.29
CA TRP A 161 -0.16 -19.78 -2.23
C TRP A 161 -0.53 -21.27 -2.34
N ASN A 162 -1.48 -21.68 -1.52
CA ASN A 162 -2.14 -22.97 -1.63
C ASN A 162 -3.58 -22.84 -1.11
N GLU A 163 -4.54 -23.29 -1.88
CA GLU A 163 -5.97 -23.21 -1.51
C GLU A 163 -6.32 -24.01 -0.24
N ASN A 164 -5.52 -25.04 0.08
CA ASN A 164 -5.69 -25.85 1.30
C ASN A 164 -5.11 -25.21 2.57
N LEU A 165 -4.54 -24.02 2.49
CA LEU A 165 -4.11 -23.27 3.68
C LEU A 165 -5.32 -22.94 4.55
N SER A 166 -5.12 -22.97 5.89
CA SER A 166 -6.15 -22.46 6.80
C SER A 166 -6.45 -20.98 6.50
N LEU A 167 -7.68 -20.53 6.74
CA LEU A 167 -8.14 -19.16 6.44
C LEU A 167 -7.17 -18.10 6.96
N ILE A 168 -6.66 -18.24 8.17
CA ILE A 168 -5.71 -17.27 8.75
C ILE A 168 -4.36 -17.24 7.98
N LYS A 169 -3.90 -18.39 7.45
CA LYS A 169 -2.71 -18.44 6.62
C LYS A 169 -2.96 -17.86 5.22
N GLN A 170 -4.14 -18.08 4.67
CA GLN A 170 -4.56 -17.43 3.42
C GLN A 170 -4.60 -15.90 3.59
N MET A 171 -5.24 -15.39 4.64
CA MET A 171 -5.28 -13.96 4.94
C MET A 171 -3.87 -13.38 5.16
N ARG A 172 -2.98 -14.07 5.89
CA ARG A 172 -1.57 -13.65 6.03
C ARG A 172 -0.86 -13.56 4.69
N PHE A 173 -1.07 -14.54 3.81
CA PHE A 173 -0.49 -14.54 2.47
C PHE A 173 -1.00 -13.33 1.66
N VAL A 174 -2.31 -13.06 1.70
CA VAL A 174 -2.90 -11.89 1.01
C VAL A 174 -2.34 -10.59 1.57
N VAL A 175 -2.26 -10.42 2.88
CA VAL A 175 -1.62 -9.22 3.47
C VAL A 175 -0.18 -9.05 2.93
N ASN A 176 0.61 -10.12 2.89
CA ASN A 176 1.98 -10.05 2.40
C ASN A 176 2.07 -9.74 0.89
N THR A 177 1.18 -10.28 0.07
CA THR A 177 1.17 -9.97 -1.36
C THR A 177 0.73 -8.55 -1.63
N THR A 178 -0.34 -8.11 -1.00
CA THR A 178 -0.91 -6.79 -1.23
C THR A 178 -0.07 -5.65 -0.65
N THR A 179 0.79 -5.95 0.35
CA THR A 179 1.57 -4.90 1.02
C THR A 179 3.10 -5.03 0.88
N ARG A 180 3.64 -6.17 0.39
CA ARG A 180 5.10 -6.39 0.42
C ARG A 180 5.69 -7.07 -0.81
N MET A 181 4.87 -7.50 -1.76
CA MET A 181 5.32 -8.23 -2.93
C MET A 181 6.10 -7.33 -3.91
N ARG A 182 7.23 -7.85 -4.42
CA ARG A 182 8.00 -7.28 -5.53
C ARG A 182 8.31 -8.36 -6.56
N PHE A 183 9.06 -9.34 -6.13
CA PHE A 183 9.48 -10.47 -6.96
C PHE A 183 8.89 -11.78 -6.49
N LEU A 184 8.73 -12.68 -7.44
CA LEU A 184 8.37 -14.06 -7.23
C LEU A 184 9.48 -14.97 -7.77
N ASP A 185 9.69 -16.10 -7.12
CA ASP A 185 10.56 -17.17 -7.65
C ASP A 185 9.96 -17.72 -8.95
N THR A 186 10.77 -17.87 -9.99
CA THR A 186 10.30 -18.26 -11.33
C THR A 186 9.74 -19.67 -11.41
N THR A 187 10.10 -20.55 -10.48
CA THR A 187 9.70 -21.97 -10.47
C THR A 187 8.52 -22.22 -9.54
N THR A 188 8.63 -21.72 -8.30
CA THR A 188 7.66 -22.00 -7.22
C THR A 188 6.62 -20.91 -7.06
N PHE A 189 6.84 -19.73 -7.66
CA PHE A 189 6.08 -18.51 -7.44
C PHE A 189 6.06 -18.06 -5.97
N ALA A 190 7.06 -18.48 -5.20
CA ALA A 190 7.23 -18.03 -3.83
C ALA A 190 7.53 -16.52 -3.77
N LEU A 191 6.94 -15.83 -2.79
CA LEU A 191 7.28 -14.44 -2.49
C LEU A 191 8.75 -14.34 -2.07
N ASP A 192 9.53 -13.53 -2.76
CA ASP A 192 10.87 -13.13 -2.33
C ASP A 192 10.81 -11.83 -1.53
N TYR A 193 11.35 -11.85 -0.30
CA TYR A 193 11.43 -10.71 0.60
C TYR A 193 12.83 -10.13 0.71
N LYS A 194 13.81 -10.76 0.07
CA LYS A 194 15.23 -10.41 0.22
C LYS A 194 15.67 -9.38 -0.82
N TYR A 195 15.35 -9.65 -2.07
CA TYR A 195 15.73 -8.74 -3.15
C TYR A 195 14.76 -7.56 -3.23
N LYS A 196 15.31 -6.34 -3.19
CA LYS A 196 14.56 -5.07 -3.20
C LYS A 196 15.09 -4.10 -4.26
N GLY A 197 15.96 -4.60 -5.12
CA GLY A 197 16.65 -3.81 -6.13
C GLY A 197 15.82 -3.54 -7.37
N GLU A 198 16.52 -3.14 -8.42
CA GLU A 198 15.99 -2.75 -9.72
C GLU A 198 15.41 -3.93 -10.49
N VAL A 199 14.49 -3.63 -11.42
CA VAL A 199 13.84 -4.63 -12.27
C VAL A 199 14.79 -5.17 -13.33
N ASP A 200 15.71 -4.35 -13.85
CA ASP A 200 16.56 -4.74 -14.99
C ASP A 200 17.76 -5.62 -14.60
N ASN A 201 18.16 -5.61 -13.33
CA ASN A 201 19.33 -6.33 -12.81
C ASN A 201 18.99 -7.34 -11.70
N HIS A 202 17.82 -7.98 -11.78
CA HIS A 202 17.42 -8.94 -10.75
C HIS A 202 18.04 -10.32 -10.97
N PRO A 203 18.15 -11.15 -9.91
CA PRO A 203 18.55 -12.55 -10.03
C PRO A 203 17.68 -13.33 -11.02
N GLN A 204 18.28 -14.22 -11.84
CA GLN A 204 17.59 -14.96 -12.90
C GLN A 204 16.45 -15.87 -12.41
N ASN A 205 16.50 -16.30 -11.16
CA ASN A 205 15.43 -17.08 -10.55
C ASN A 205 14.29 -16.26 -9.97
N LEU A 206 14.29 -14.93 -10.17
CA LEU A 206 13.24 -14.01 -9.74
C LEU A 206 12.55 -13.38 -10.95
N ILE A 207 11.29 -13.06 -10.81
CA ILE A 207 10.50 -12.33 -11.81
C ILE A 207 9.66 -11.26 -11.11
N PRO A 208 9.61 -10.01 -11.62
CA PRO A 208 8.68 -8.99 -11.13
C PRO A 208 7.24 -9.49 -11.23
N TRP A 209 6.46 -9.33 -10.17
CA TRP A 209 5.10 -9.89 -10.12
C TRP A 209 4.21 -9.43 -11.29
N PHE A 210 4.35 -8.17 -11.73
CA PHE A 210 3.55 -7.57 -12.81
C PHE A 210 4.02 -7.97 -14.23
N LYS A 211 5.11 -8.72 -14.35
CA LYS A 211 5.54 -9.35 -15.61
C LYS A 211 4.91 -10.73 -15.82
N ILE A 212 4.25 -11.28 -14.81
CA ILE A 212 3.50 -12.53 -14.91
C ILE A 212 2.08 -12.17 -15.39
N PRO A 213 1.52 -12.93 -16.37
CA PRO A 213 0.15 -12.67 -16.82
C PRO A 213 -0.83 -12.66 -15.65
N LYS A 214 -1.61 -11.57 -15.56
CA LYS A 214 -2.67 -11.45 -14.55
C LYS A 214 -3.83 -12.37 -14.87
N ASP A 215 -4.69 -12.62 -13.88
CA ASP A 215 -5.98 -13.28 -14.06
C ASP A 215 -6.77 -12.55 -15.18
N SER A 216 -7.23 -13.29 -16.19
CA SER A 216 -7.96 -12.73 -17.33
C SER A 216 -9.29 -12.08 -16.94
N SER A 217 -9.84 -12.39 -15.77
CA SER A 217 -11.01 -11.70 -15.22
C SER A 217 -10.71 -10.27 -14.77
N VAL A 218 -9.43 -9.92 -14.56
CA VAL A 218 -8.99 -8.56 -14.18
C VAL A 218 -8.74 -7.73 -15.43
N ASN A 219 -9.78 -7.03 -15.89
CA ASN A 219 -9.71 -6.13 -17.05
C ASN A 219 -9.42 -4.67 -16.68
N LYS A 220 -9.21 -4.36 -15.40
CA LYS A 220 -8.94 -3.03 -14.87
C LYS A 220 -7.44 -2.75 -14.78
N LYS A 221 -7.08 -1.47 -14.81
CA LYS A 221 -5.72 -1.01 -14.59
C LYS A 221 -5.36 -1.10 -13.11
N ILE A 222 -4.21 -1.69 -12.79
CA ILE A 222 -3.75 -1.86 -11.40
C ILE A 222 -2.78 -0.74 -11.07
N ILE A 223 -3.07 -0.01 -9.99
CA ILE A 223 -2.27 1.11 -9.49
C ILE A 223 -1.62 0.66 -8.18
N PHE A 224 -0.30 0.85 -8.05
CA PHE A 224 0.43 0.39 -6.88
C PHE A 224 1.63 1.29 -6.51
N GLY A 225 2.17 1.11 -5.31
CA GLY A 225 3.34 1.78 -4.75
C GLY A 225 4.44 0.81 -4.34
N HIS A 226 4.93 0.95 -3.11
CA HIS A 226 5.82 0.03 -2.40
C HIS A 226 7.24 -0.15 -2.97
N TRP A 227 7.46 0.02 -4.25
CA TRP A 227 8.68 -0.38 -4.93
C TRP A 227 9.49 0.82 -5.41
N ALA A 228 10.09 1.57 -4.49
CA ALA A 228 10.86 2.78 -4.82
C ALA A 228 11.99 2.55 -5.85
N ALA A 229 12.60 1.36 -5.89
CA ALA A 229 13.63 1.03 -6.87
C ALA A 229 13.09 0.86 -8.31
N LEU A 230 11.79 0.54 -8.47
CA LEU A 230 11.12 0.54 -9.77
C LEU A 230 10.91 1.98 -10.29
N GLY A 231 10.62 2.90 -9.37
CA GLY A 231 10.25 4.27 -9.74
C GLY A 231 8.88 4.36 -10.39
N PHE A 232 8.67 5.43 -11.17
CA PHE A 232 7.45 5.55 -11.98
C PHE A 232 7.50 4.55 -13.14
N TYR A 233 6.45 3.73 -13.23
CA TYR A 233 6.25 2.81 -14.34
C TYR A 233 4.79 2.86 -14.80
N GLN A 234 4.56 2.80 -16.10
CA GLN A 234 3.21 2.74 -16.67
C GLN A 234 3.22 1.88 -17.93
N ASP A 235 2.21 1.02 -18.02
CA ASP A 235 1.80 0.34 -19.26
C ASP A 235 0.27 0.29 -19.37
N ASP A 236 -0.27 -0.54 -20.25
CA ASP A 236 -1.72 -0.66 -20.44
C ASP A 236 -2.43 -1.22 -19.20
N ASN A 237 -1.76 -2.03 -18.41
CA ASN A 237 -2.32 -2.78 -17.28
C ASN A 237 -1.92 -2.23 -15.91
N PHE A 238 -0.77 -1.54 -15.79
CA PHE A 238 -0.14 -1.21 -14.53
C PHE A 238 0.32 0.23 -14.45
N VAL A 239 0.24 0.81 -13.25
CA VAL A 239 0.87 2.10 -12.91
C VAL A 239 1.54 1.96 -11.55
N ALA A 240 2.87 2.11 -11.49
CA ALA A 240 3.65 2.18 -10.25
C ALA A 240 3.95 3.62 -9.88
N LEU A 241 3.69 4.02 -8.64
CA LEU A 241 3.75 5.41 -8.19
C LEU A 241 4.79 5.68 -7.09
N ASP A 242 5.38 4.64 -6.48
CA ASP A 242 6.45 4.86 -5.49
C ASP A 242 7.73 5.31 -6.18
N THR A 243 7.96 6.61 -6.14
CA THR A 243 9.13 7.25 -6.75
C THR A 243 10.17 7.66 -5.71
N GLY A 244 10.07 7.14 -4.48
CA GLY A 244 11.12 7.22 -3.48
C GLY A 244 11.25 8.59 -2.81
N CYS A 245 10.14 9.26 -2.50
CA CYS A 245 10.13 10.57 -1.85
C CYS A 245 11.00 10.59 -0.58
N VAL A 246 10.80 9.67 0.32
CA VAL A 246 11.55 9.59 1.58
C VAL A 246 13.06 9.32 1.38
N TRP A 247 13.45 8.88 0.20
CA TRP A 247 14.85 8.63 -0.19
C TRP A 247 15.46 9.80 -0.97
N GLY A 248 14.86 11.01 -0.90
CA GLY A 248 15.35 12.20 -1.59
C GLY A 248 15.14 12.19 -3.10
N ARG A 249 14.17 11.39 -3.60
CA ARG A 249 13.85 11.33 -5.02
C ARG A 249 12.64 12.20 -5.36
N LYS A 250 11.47 11.61 -5.63
CA LYS A 250 10.27 12.35 -6.02
C LYS A 250 9.03 11.82 -5.30
N LEU A 251 8.02 12.68 -5.15
CA LEU A 251 6.65 12.27 -4.88
C LEU A 251 5.81 12.47 -6.15
N THR A 252 5.05 11.44 -6.54
CA THR A 252 4.33 11.40 -7.81
C THR A 252 2.83 11.36 -7.58
N ALA A 253 2.10 12.23 -8.28
CA ALA A 253 0.68 12.14 -8.53
C ALA A 253 0.42 11.73 -9.98
N PHE A 254 -0.58 10.88 -10.17
CA PHE A 254 -1.05 10.42 -11.47
C PHE A 254 -2.54 10.76 -11.62
N ASN A 255 -2.87 11.53 -12.65
CA ASN A 255 -4.27 11.85 -12.95
C ASN A 255 -4.94 10.64 -13.62
N LEU A 256 -5.97 10.08 -12.96
CA LEU A 256 -6.65 8.86 -13.41
C LEU A 256 -7.52 9.06 -14.66
N ASP A 257 -7.88 10.31 -14.96
CA ASP A 257 -8.72 10.64 -16.10
C ASP A 257 -7.88 10.98 -17.35
N THR A 258 -6.76 11.67 -17.17
CA THR A 258 -5.91 12.17 -18.28
C THR A 258 -4.61 11.40 -18.47
N SER A 259 -4.23 10.56 -17.52
CA SER A 259 -2.92 9.88 -17.43
C SER A 259 -1.73 10.84 -17.30
N GLU A 260 -1.96 12.08 -16.90
CA GLU A 260 -0.91 13.05 -16.63
C GLU A 260 -0.13 12.68 -15.38
N VAL A 261 1.20 12.82 -15.45
CA VAL A 261 2.13 12.56 -14.34
C VAL A 261 2.65 13.89 -13.80
N ILE A 262 2.37 14.17 -12.53
CA ILE A 262 2.82 15.38 -11.84
C ILE A 262 3.76 14.96 -10.70
N GLN A 263 4.92 15.61 -10.59
CA GLN A 263 5.95 15.25 -9.63
C GLN A 263 6.51 16.46 -8.91
N VAL A 264 6.87 16.30 -7.64
CA VAL A 264 7.71 17.21 -6.87
C VAL A 264 9.00 16.50 -6.46
N ILE A 265 10.10 17.24 -6.41
CA ILE A 265 11.41 16.72 -5.99
C ILE A 265 11.48 16.77 -4.46
N ALA A 266 11.89 15.68 -3.83
CA ALA A 266 11.99 15.57 -2.37
C ALA A 266 13.16 16.37 -1.80
#